data_c3ff109e63d821772069b55496930ac5
#
_entry.id   c3ff109e63d821772069b55496930ac5
#
_cell.length_a   1.000
_cell.length_b   1.000
_cell.length_c   1.000
_cell.angle_alpha   90.00
_cell.angle_beta   90.00
_cell.angle_gamma   90.00
#
_symmetry.space_group_name_H-M   'P 1'
#
loop_
_entity.id
_entity.type
_entity.pdbx_description
1 polymer ?
#
loop_
_entity_poly.entity_id
_entity_poly.type
_entity_poly.pdbx_seq_one_letter_code
_entity_poly.pdbx_strand_id
1 'polypeptide(L)'
;MNMEIAGHEFFDVDGSTIWYDLQTPRGEVFWLAAATPDGKRRWYHLDRDQWSVHFNISPDGKKFAGDGGDEEMVAHARDGKWIYLFTPRAIPDVAGISAPNADDLVHPGTLQAERLVDMKKHDYRLEPNIIFTRDGKWLIFRSNMHGDVHTYMVEVAKHAN
;
A
#
# COMPACT_ATOMS: atom_id res chain seq x y z
N MET A 1 -5.95 24.77 0.66
CA MET A 1 -6.18 24.19 -0.68
C MET A 1 -6.72 22.79 -0.50
N ASN A 2 -7.95 22.53 -0.92
CA ASN A 2 -8.57 21.20 -0.79
C ASN A 2 -8.17 20.29 -1.97
N MET A 3 -6.88 20.08 -2.15
CA MET A 3 -6.34 19.29 -3.27
C MET A 3 -5.73 17.95 -2.82
N GLU A 4 -5.96 17.58 -1.57
CA GLU A 4 -5.34 16.39 -0.99
C GLU A 4 -6.40 15.52 -0.31
N ILE A 5 -6.19 14.21 -0.34
CA ILE A 5 -6.89 13.23 0.51
C ILE A 5 -5.82 12.43 1.23
N ALA A 6 -6.01 12.23 2.52
CA ALA A 6 -5.29 11.27 3.34
C ALA A 6 -6.29 10.41 4.11
N GLY A 7 -6.01 9.13 4.28
CA GLY A 7 -6.91 8.21 4.98
C GLY A 7 -6.28 6.84 5.24
N HIS A 8 -7.05 5.95 5.83
CA HIS A 8 -6.72 4.54 6.09
C HIS A 8 -5.37 4.37 6.81
N GLU A 9 -5.22 5.14 7.90
CA GLU A 9 -4.00 5.19 8.68
C GLU A 9 -3.74 3.87 9.40
N PHE A 10 -2.47 3.47 9.45
CA PHE A 10 -2.01 2.33 10.24
C PHE A 10 -0.58 2.57 10.77
N PHE A 11 -0.25 1.94 11.88
CA PHE A 11 1.10 2.00 12.42
C PHE A 11 2.02 0.99 11.74
N ASP A 12 3.30 1.32 11.69
CA ASP A 12 4.30 0.31 11.40
C ASP A 12 4.50 -0.65 12.59
N VAL A 13 5.45 -1.58 12.42
CA VAL A 13 5.61 -2.71 13.35
C VAL A 13 5.95 -2.29 14.77
N ASP A 14 6.71 -1.22 14.95
CA ASP A 14 7.16 -0.71 16.25
C ASP A 14 6.31 0.47 16.77
N GLY A 15 5.33 0.91 15.99
CA GLY A 15 4.44 2.02 16.35
C GLY A 15 5.08 3.40 16.22
N SER A 16 6.29 3.51 15.67
CA SER A 16 7.02 4.78 15.53
C SER A 16 6.60 5.62 14.35
N THR A 17 5.98 5.00 13.34
CA THR A 17 5.62 5.61 12.07
C THR A 17 4.14 5.37 11.78
N ILE A 18 3.45 6.40 11.33
CA ILE A 18 2.08 6.29 10.82
C ILE A 18 2.16 6.26 9.30
N TRP A 19 1.62 5.20 8.71
CA TRP A 19 1.41 5.04 7.28
C TRP A 19 -0.01 5.39 6.92
N TYR A 20 -0.23 5.93 5.72
CA TYR A 20 -1.55 6.31 5.22
C TYR A 20 -1.56 6.36 3.70
N ASP A 21 -2.73 6.20 3.11
CA ASP A 21 -2.93 6.50 1.70
C ASP A 21 -3.01 8.01 1.49
N LEU A 22 -2.36 8.50 0.46
CA LEU A 22 -2.32 9.91 0.14
C LEU A 22 -2.57 10.13 -1.35
N GLN A 23 -3.47 11.06 -1.66
CA GLN A 23 -3.66 11.56 -3.01
C GLN A 23 -3.30 13.06 -3.02
N THR A 24 -2.26 13.41 -3.76
CA THR A 24 -1.83 14.81 -3.88
C THR A 24 -1.20 15.08 -5.25
N PRO A 25 -1.88 15.81 -6.17
CA PRO A 25 -3.25 16.28 -6.07
C PRO A 25 -4.29 15.15 -6.02
N ARG A 26 -5.44 15.45 -5.40
CA ARG A 26 -6.54 14.50 -5.28
C ARG A 26 -6.95 13.90 -6.64
N GLY A 27 -7.02 12.57 -6.71
CA GLY A 27 -7.42 11.84 -7.90
C GLY A 27 -6.39 11.83 -9.04
N GLU A 28 -5.18 12.37 -8.82
CA GLU A 28 -4.15 12.47 -9.87
C GLU A 28 -2.89 11.68 -9.55
N VAL A 29 -2.32 11.89 -8.36
CA VAL A 29 -1.09 11.21 -7.94
C VAL A 29 -1.31 10.49 -6.63
N PHE A 30 -0.87 9.26 -6.56
CA PHE A 30 -1.17 8.30 -5.50
C PHE A 30 0.12 7.86 -4.80
N TRP A 31 0.07 7.87 -3.47
CA TRP A 31 1.21 7.56 -2.61
C TRP A 31 0.78 6.67 -1.45
N LEU A 32 1.63 5.72 -1.09
CA LEU A 32 1.67 5.21 0.27
C LEU A 32 2.64 6.10 1.05
N ALA A 33 2.11 6.89 1.95
CA ALA A 33 2.82 7.92 2.67
C ALA A 33 3.06 7.53 4.12
N ALA A 34 4.12 8.08 4.70
CA ALA A 34 4.45 7.91 6.10
C ALA A 34 4.87 9.22 6.74
N ALA A 35 4.54 9.34 8.01
CA ALA A 35 4.99 10.42 8.88
C ALA A 35 5.38 9.89 10.26
N THR A 36 6.40 10.52 10.86
CA THR A 36 6.84 10.25 12.23
C THR A 36 6.52 11.44 13.13
N PRO A 37 6.45 11.25 14.47
CA PRO A 37 6.17 12.35 15.42
C PRO A 37 7.19 13.49 15.38
N ASP A 38 8.44 13.22 14.95
CA ASP A 38 9.50 14.22 14.77
C ASP A 38 9.43 14.93 13.41
N GLY A 39 8.38 14.66 12.59
CA GLY A 39 8.11 15.38 11.35
C GLY A 39 8.73 14.79 10.10
N LYS A 40 9.48 13.70 10.19
CA LYS A 40 10.04 13.04 9.00
C LYS A 40 8.94 12.43 8.16
N ARG A 41 9.07 12.52 6.84
CA ARG A 41 8.07 12.06 5.88
C ARG A 41 8.70 11.19 4.82
N ARG A 42 7.99 10.11 4.44
CA ARG A 42 8.38 9.21 3.36
C ARG A 42 7.18 8.91 2.49
N TRP A 43 7.32 9.08 1.18
CA TRP A 43 6.24 8.88 0.23
C TRP A 43 6.68 7.91 -0.86
N TYR A 44 6.00 6.77 -0.96
CA TYR A 44 6.21 5.81 -2.04
C TYR A 44 5.14 6.00 -3.10
N HIS A 45 5.56 6.34 -4.33
CA HIS A 45 4.67 6.50 -5.46
C HIS A 45 4.01 5.16 -5.82
N LEU A 46 2.71 5.22 -6.09
CA LEU A 46 1.88 4.14 -6.63
C LEU A 46 1.47 4.47 -8.05
N ASP A 47 1.62 3.52 -8.96
CA ASP A 47 0.99 3.61 -10.25
C ASP A 47 -0.54 3.55 -10.09
N ARG A 48 -1.26 4.21 -10.98
CA ARG A 48 -2.73 4.35 -10.86
C ARG A 48 -3.46 3.01 -10.93
N ASP A 49 -2.90 2.01 -11.60
CA ASP A 49 -3.44 0.67 -11.68
C ASP A 49 -3.11 -0.22 -10.46
N GLN A 50 -2.35 0.30 -9.51
CA GLN A 50 -1.91 -0.41 -8.30
C GLN A 50 -2.53 0.14 -7.01
N TRP A 51 -3.43 1.11 -7.13
CA TRP A 51 -4.10 1.69 -5.97
C TRP A 51 -4.82 0.62 -5.15
N SER A 52 -4.79 0.77 -3.85
CA SER A 52 -5.50 -0.06 -2.88
C SER A 52 -6.19 0.82 -1.85
N VAL A 53 -7.30 0.35 -1.30
CA VAL A 53 -8.03 1.08 -0.25
C VAL A 53 -7.31 0.88 1.07
N HIS A 54 -7.04 -0.37 1.43
CA HIS A 54 -6.35 -0.69 2.67
C HIS A 54 -4.96 -1.22 2.38
N PHE A 55 -4.02 -0.76 3.19
CA PHE A 55 -2.65 -1.26 3.18
C PHE A 55 -2.32 -1.90 4.52
N ASN A 56 -1.36 -2.82 4.50
CA ASN A 56 -0.79 -3.42 5.70
C ASN A 56 0.71 -3.61 5.51
N ILE A 57 1.48 -3.54 6.59
CA ILE A 57 2.93 -3.73 6.57
C ILE A 57 3.31 -5.13 7.06
N SER A 58 4.32 -5.74 6.44
CA SER A 58 4.86 -7.03 6.88
C SER A 58 5.52 -6.93 8.25
N PRO A 59 5.55 -8.01 9.05
CA PRO A 59 6.13 -8.01 10.40
C PRO A 59 7.61 -7.63 10.46
N ASP A 60 8.34 -7.77 9.36
CA ASP A 60 9.74 -7.35 9.24
C ASP A 60 9.92 -5.92 8.72
N GLY A 61 8.81 -5.20 8.48
CA GLY A 61 8.80 -3.83 7.99
C GLY A 61 9.27 -3.63 6.54
N LYS A 62 9.46 -4.70 5.77
CA LYS A 62 10.11 -4.61 4.44
C LYS A 62 9.17 -4.63 3.25
N LYS A 63 7.94 -5.03 3.45
CA LYS A 63 6.93 -5.15 2.40
C LYS A 63 5.61 -4.56 2.85
N PHE A 64 4.81 -4.20 1.89
CA PHE A 64 3.41 -3.82 2.12
C PHE A 64 2.50 -4.75 1.33
N ALA A 65 1.26 -4.85 1.78
CA ALA A 65 0.19 -5.48 1.04
C ALA A 65 -0.92 -4.46 0.81
N GLY A 66 -1.66 -4.63 -0.29
CA GLY A 66 -2.81 -3.80 -0.60
C GLY A 66 -3.96 -4.64 -1.15
N ASP A 67 -5.18 -4.26 -0.82
CA ASP A 67 -6.39 -5.00 -1.18
C ASP A 67 -7.02 -4.61 -2.52
N GLY A 68 -6.32 -3.76 -3.28
CA GLY A 68 -6.76 -3.31 -4.58
C GLY A 68 -7.90 -2.30 -4.53
N GLY A 69 -8.51 -2.06 -5.66
CA GLY A 69 -9.59 -1.10 -5.82
C GLY A 69 -10.68 -1.61 -6.74
N ASP A 70 -11.87 -1.05 -6.60
CA ASP A 70 -13.05 -1.32 -7.41
C ASP A 70 -13.03 -0.51 -8.73
N GLU A 71 -13.88 -0.90 -9.66
CA GLU A 71 -14.10 -0.22 -10.95
C GLU A 71 -14.62 1.22 -10.79
N GLU A 72 -15.31 1.51 -9.69
CA GLU A 72 -15.80 2.85 -9.38
C GLU A 72 -14.72 3.79 -8.84
N MET A 73 -13.55 3.27 -8.48
CA MET A 73 -12.44 4.08 -7.99
C MET A 73 -11.72 4.81 -9.11
N VAL A 74 -11.25 6.01 -8.80
CA VAL A 74 -10.45 6.83 -9.73
C VAL A 74 -9.17 6.13 -10.18
N ALA A 75 -8.56 5.35 -9.30
CA ALA A 75 -7.36 4.59 -9.57
C ALA A 75 -7.60 3.09 -9.26
N HIS A 76 -7.48 2.27 -10.28
CA HIS A 76 -7.66 0.82 -10.20
C HIS A 76 -6.99 0.15 -11.39
N ALA A 77 -6.76 -1.15 -11.31
CA ALA A 77 -6.24 -1.92 -12.43
C ALA A 77 -7.27 -2.00 -13.57
N ARG A 78 -6.80 -1.77 -14.81
CA ARG A 78 -7.67 -1.79 -16.00
C ARG A 78 -8.13 -3.19 -16.41
N ASP A 79 -7.38 -4.21 -16.02
CA ASP A 79 -7.54 -5.60 -16.41
C ASP A 79 -8.06 -6.51 -15.29
N GLY A 80 -8.51 -5.94 -14.19
CA GLY A 80 -9.07 -6.68 -13.08
C GLY A 80 -8.83 -6.02 -11.73
N LYS A 81 -9.16 -6.76 -10.67
CA LYS A 81 -9.00 -6.37 -9.27
C LYS A 81 -8.01 -7.34 -8.65
N TRP A 82 -7.07 -6.85 -7.84
CA TRP A 82 -5.96 -7.65 -7.38
C TRP A 82 -5.65 -7.42 -5.90
N ILE A 83 -5.27 -8.49 -5.20
CA ILE A 83 -4.48 -8.37 -3.99
C ILE A 83 -3.03 -8.17 -4.42
N TYR A 84 -2.39 -7.12 -3.89
CA TYR A 84 -1.01 -6.76 -4.21
C TYR A 84 -0.06 -7.04 -3.07
N LEU A 85 1.17 -7.40 -3.43
CA LEU A 85 2.35 -7.34 -2.57
C LEU A 85 3.29 -6.27 -3.14
N PHE A 86 3.71 -5.33 -2.29
CA PHE A 86 4.57 -4.22 -2.67
C PHE A 86 5.94 -4.33 -2.01
N THR A 87 6.98 -4.11 -2.79
CA THR A 87 8.35 -3.96 -2.29
C THR A 87 8.78 -2.51 -2.47
N PRO A 88 9.07 -1.79 -1.37
CA PRO A 88 9.48 -0.40 -1.45
C PRO A 88 10.90 -0.26 -2.04
N ARG A 89 11.08 0.82 -2.81
CA ARG A 89 12.34 1.23 -3.42
C ARG A 89 12.55 2.70 -3.15
N ALA A 90 13.58 3.05 -2.41
CA ALA A 90 13.97 4.44 -2.22
C ALA A 90 14.50 5.04 -3.53
N ILE A 91 14.19 6.30 -3.77
CA ILE A 91 14.83 7.09 -4.81
C ILE A 91 16.02 7.79 -4.14
N PRO A 92 17.27 7.46 -4.51
CA PRO A 92 18.43 8.08 -3.90
C PRO A 92 18.50 9.58 -4.26
N ASP A 93 18.76 10.41 -3.28
CA ASP A 93 19.18 11.79 -3.52
C ASP A 93 20.69 11.82 -3.83
N VAL A 94 21.01 11.75 -5.12
CA VAL A 94 22.41 11.71 -5.58
C VAL A 94 23.04 13.08 -5.71
N ALA A 95 22.23 14.14 -5.67
CA ALA A 95 22.73 15.52 -5.77
C ALA A 95 23.17 16.08 -4.41
N GLY A 96 22.67 15.49 -3.33
CA GLY A 96 22.78 16.03 -1.99
C GLY A 96 21.98 17.35 -1.84
N ILE A 97 21.35 17.51 -0.72
CA ILE A 97 20.64 18.74 -0.36
C ILE A 97 21.42 19.37 0.79
N SER A 98 21.93 20.59 0.58
CA SER A 98 22.65 21.35 1.61
C SER A 98 21.79 22.38 2.34
N ALA A 99 20.46 22.31 2.14
CA ALA A 99 19.52 23.16 2.88
C ALA A 99 19.51 22.82 4.37
N PRO A 100 19.40 23.80 5.28
CA PRO A 100 19.36 23.55 6.72
C PRO A 100 18.23 22.63 7.18
N ASN A 101 17.16 22.50 6.39
CA ASN A 101 16.00 21.65 6.66
C ASN A 101 15.93 20.41 5.74
N ALA A 102 17.08 19.96 5.22
CA ALA A 102 17.12 18.81 4.29
C ALA A 102 16.46 17.55 4.90
N ASP A 103 16.64 17.33 6.20
CA ASP A 103 16.07 16.19 6.92
C ASP A 103 14.55 16.29 7.11
N ASP A 104 13.97 17.49 6.94
CA ASP A 104 12.52 17.74 7.05
C ASP A 104 11.80 17.55 5.71
N LEU A 105 12.53 17.31 4.65
CA LEU A 105 11.96 17.13 3.32
C LEU A 105 11.36 15.72 3.18
N VAL A 106 10.44 15.60 2.24
CA VAL A 106 9.87 14.28 1.91
C VAL A 106 10.95 13.40 1.28
N HIS A 107 11.12 12.19 1.80
CA HIS A 107 11.96 11.16 1.20
C HIS A 107 11.14 10.34 0.19
N PRO A 108 11.34 10.54 -1.13
CA PRO A 108 10.55 9.87 -2.14
C PRO A 108 11.01 8.45 -2.40
N GLY A 109 10.10 7.62 -2.87
CA GLY A 109 10.36 6.26 -3.31
C GLY A 109 9.29 5.77 -4.27
N THR A 110 9.40 4.53 -4.67
CA THR A 110 8.43 3.82 -5.50
C THR A 110 8.08 2.49 -4.86
N LEU A 111 6.97 1.91 -5.27
CA LEU A 111 6.55 0.56 -4.89
C LEU A 111 6.60 -0.35 -6.11
N GLN A 112 7.35 -1.43 -5.99
CA GLN A 112 7.31 -2.51 -6.97
C GLN A 112 6.17 -3.45 -6.60
N ALA A 113 5.11 -3.46 -7.40
CA ALA A 113 3.94 -4.28 -7.18
C ALA A 113 4.08 -5.69 -7.77
N GLU A 114 3.58 -6.66 -7.02
CA GLU A 114 3.35 -8.04 -7.46
C GLU A 114 1.87 -8.36 -7.26
N ARG A 115 1.20 -8.89 -8.28
CA ARG A 115 -0.18 -9.35 -8.21
C ARG A 115 -0.23 -10.75 -7.62
N LEU A 116 -0.95 -10.92 -6.51
CA LEU A 116 -1.03 -12.20 -5.80
C LEU A 116 -2.33 -12.94 -6.07
N VAL A 117 -3.46 -12.26 -6.02
CA VAL A 117 -4.79 -12.87 -6.16
C VAL A 117 -5.64 -12.07 -7.13
N ASP A 118 -6.24 -12.76 -8.10
CA ASP A 118 -7.26 -12.19 -8.98
C ASP A 118 -8.58 -12.06 -8.22
N MET A 119 -8.97 -10.83 -7.95
CA MET A 119 -10.19 -10.46 -7.22
C MET A 119 -11.34 -10.07 -8.17
N LYS A 120 -11.26 -10.44 -9.44
CA LYS A 120 -12.23 -10.04 -10.49
C LYS A 120 -13.68 -10.37 -10.14
N LYS A 121 -13.91 -11.48 -9.42
CA LYS A 121 -15.24 -11.91 -8.97
C LYS A 121 -15.63 -11.38 -7.60
N HIS A 122 -14.76 -10.62 -6.95
CA HIS A 122 -15.03 -10.04 -5.65
C HIS A 122 -15.93 -8.81 -5.78
N ASP A 123 -16.95 -8.70 -4.94
CA ASP A 123 -17.79 -7.52 -4.80
C ASP A 123 -17.24 -6.65 -3.67
N TYR A 124 -16.67 -5.51 -4.02
CA TYR A 124 -16.02 -4.58 -3.09
C TYR A 124 -16.97 -3.82 -2.16
N ARG A 125 -18.28 -4.07 -2.19
CA ARG A 125 -19.17 -3.70 -1.08
C ARG A 125 -18.79 -4.42 0.22
N LEU A 126 -18.03 -5.51 0.08
CA LEU A 126 -17.30 -6.17 1.16
C LEU A 126 -15.82 -5.80 1.03
N GLU A 127 -15.30 -4.98 1.92
CA GLU A 127 -13.88 -4.64 1.92
C GLU A 127 -13.02 -5.86 2.29
N PRO A 128 -11.97 -6.19 1.51
CA PRO A 128 -11.15 -7.36 1.79
C PRO A 128 -10.36 -7.27 3.10
N ASN A 129 -9.92 -6.08 3.52
CA ASN A 129 -9.19 -5.83 4.77
C ASN A 129 -7.98 -6.76 4.94
N ILE A 130 -7.01 -6.58 4.07
CA ILE A 130 -5.83 -7.44 4.02
C ILE A 130 -4.91 -7.26 5.22
N ILE A 131 -4.36 -8.38 5.72
CA ILE A 131 -3.41 -8.39 6.85
C ILE A 131 -2.35 -9.47 6.67
N PHE A 132 -1.11 -9.19 7.03
CA PHE A 132 -0.07 -10.21 7.14
C PHE A 132 -0.26 -11.10 8.34
N THR A 133 0.09 -12.39 8.20
CA THR A 133 0.32 -13.25 9.38
C THR A 133 1.56 -12.78 10.14
N ARG A 134 1.63 -13.12 11.43
CA ARG A 134 2.75 -12.71 12.29
C ARG A 134 4.12 -13.25 11.85
N ASP A 135 4.14 -14.36 11.13
CA ASP A 135 5.36 -14.91 10.55
C ASP A 135 5.72 -14.32 9.17
N GLY A 136 4.86 -13.43 8.64
CA GLY A 136 5.05 -12.75 7.37
C GLY A 136 4.92 -13.62 6.13
N LYS A 137 4.50 -14.90 6.28
CA LYS A 137 4.45 -15.86 5.18
C LYS A 137 3.17 -15.81 4.37
N TRP A 138 2.09 -15.32 4.97
CA TRP A 138 0.76 -15.31 4.38
C TRP A 138 0.11 -13.95 4.49
N LEU A 139 -0.76 -13.66 3.52
CA LEU A 139 -1.75 -12.59 3.62
C LEU A 139 -3.12 -13.22 3.84
N ILE A 140 -3.85 -12.68 4.80
CA ILE A 140 -5.23 -13.06 5.11
C ILE A 140 -6.15 -11.94 4.63
N PHE A 141 -7.23 -12.28 3.98
CA PHE A 141 -8.26 -11.34 3.54
C PHE A 141 -9.63 -12.04 3.48
N ARG A 142 -10.69 -11.26 3.48
CA ARG A 142 -12.04 -11.79 3.27
C ARG A 142 -12.52 -11.51 1.85
N SER A 143 -13.30 -12.41 1.29
CA SER A 143 -13.87 -12.26 -0.04
C SER A 143 -15.14 -13.07 -0.23
N ASN A 144 -15.99 -12.59 -1.13
CA ASN A 144 -17.19 -13.26 -1.61
C ASN A 144 -17.02 -13.77 -3.06
N MET A 145 -15.80 -13.86 -3.57
CA MET A 145 -15.51 -14.21 -4.97
C MET A 145 -16.00 -15.62 -5.39
N HIS A 146 -16.37 -16.49 -4.44
CA HIS A 146 -16.94 -17.80 -4.69
C HIS A 146 -18.41 -17.91 -4.27
N GLY A 147 -19.09 -16.78 -4.07
CA GLY A 147 -20.50 -16.68 -3.69
C GLY A 147 -20.67 -16.23 -2.26
N ASP A 148 -20.35 -17.10 -1.28
CA ASP A 148 -20.41 -16.75 0.14
C ASP A 148 -19.15 -16.03 0.61
N VAL A 149 -19.29 -15.31 1.73
CA VAL A 149 -18.16 -14.63 2.37
C VAL A 149 -17.28 -15.63 3.09
N HIS A 150 -16.02 -15.72 2.69
CA HIS A 150 -15.00 -16.56 3.31
C HIS A 150 -13.75 -15.76 3.65
N THR A 151 -12.98 -16.29 4.59
CA THR A 151 -11.61 -15.85 4.84
C THR A 151 -10.65 -16.68 3.98
N TYR A 152 -9.79 -16.00 3.25
CA TYR A 152 -8.79 -16.59 2.37
C TYR A 152 -7.39 -16.29 2.88
N MET A 153 -6.45 -17.12 2.46
CA MET A 153 -5.02 -16.88 2.65
C MET A 153 -4.29 -17.08 1.33
N VAL A 154 -3.30 -16.23 1.07
CA VAL A 154 -2.36 -16.39 -0.04
C VAL A 154 -0.94 -16.35 0.49
N GLU A 155 -0.11 -17.26 0.02
CA GLU A 155 1.30 -17.32 0.38
C GLU A 155 2.09 -16.21 -0.31
N VAL A 156 2.93 -15.51 0.46
CA VAL A 156 3.80 -14.43 -0.05
C VAL A 156 5.27 -14.82 -0.04
N ALA A 157 5.61 -15.92 0.63
CA ALA A 157 6.94 -16.49 0.60
C ALA A 157 7.13 -17.28 -0.69
N LYS A 158 8.07 -16.85 -1.54
CA LYS A 158 8.47 -17.68 -2.69
C LYS A 158 9.34 -18.80 -2.18
N HIS A 159 8.94 -20.06 -2.41
CA HIS A 159 9.85 -21.17 -2.23
C HIS A 159 11.00 -21.00 -3.24
N ALA A 160 12.23 -20.95 -2.75
CA ALA A 160 13.39 -21.08 -3.62
C ALA A 160 13.34 -22.49 -4.24
N ASN A 161 13.12 -22.53 -5.57
CA ASN A 161 13.29 -23.76 -6.34
C ASN A 161 14.76 -24.14 -6.45
#